data_e1c634168fddad7a379e269f432ab488
#
_entry.id   e1c634168fddad7a379e269f432ab488
#
_cell.length_a   1.000
_cell.length_b   1.000
_cell.length_c   1.000
_cell.angle_alpha   90.00
_cell.angle_beta   90.00
_cell.angle_gamma   90.00
#
_symmetry.space_group_name_H-M   'P 1'
#
loop_
_entity.id
_entity.type
_entity.pdbx_description
1 polymer ?
#
loop_
_entity_poly.entity_id
_entity_poly.type
_entity_poly.pdbx_seq_one_letter_code
_entity_poly.pdbx_strand_id
1 'polypeptide(L)'
;MKPNYPLQLLCETFEVSRSGYYAQQTRLRCPGPRRQRDAELLELLQTEFAASDRTYGSPRLHRALHARQEPVSRKRVARLMRRVGLRGCSPVRRRVITTDSRHEQPIAPNLLAERSRPIRPNQVWVADITYVSTAEGWLYLAGIKDLYSRALVGWAMSEHIDTPLVQAAWRHARDHRRPQAGLLFHSDRGVQYASAAFRHDLEAAGAVQSMSRRGNCYDNAMMESGWASLKIECVYRHRFRTRAEARAAIFTYLHFYNRRRRHSALGYLSPVDFENQTN
;
A
#
# COMPACT_ATOMS: atom_id res chain seq x y z
N MET A 1 0.29 -46.57 -2.78
CA MET A 1 -0.45 -47.85 -2.81
C MET A 1 -0.73 -48.18 -4.27
N LYS A 2 -0.29 -49.36 -4.77
CA LYS A 2 -0.76 -49.86 -6.07
C LYS A 2 -2.25 -50.20 -5.92
N PRO A 3 -3.13 -49.81 -6.85
CA PRO A 3 -4.53 -50.16 -6.76
C PRO A 3 -4.69 -51.68 -6.84
N ASN A 4 -5.33 -52.27 -5.85
CA ASN A 4 -5.62 -53.74 -5.80
C ASN A 4 -6.74 -54.19 -6.77
N TYR A 5 -7.22 -53.28 -7.61
CA TYR A 5 -8.35 -53.53 -8.48
C TYR A 5 -7.99 -53.32 -9.95
N PRO A 6 -8.53 -54.17 -10.87
CA PRO A 6 -8.36 -53.98 -12.31
C PRO A 6 -8.88 -52.59 -12.76
N LEU A 7 -8.14 -51.97 -13.67
CA LEU A 7 -8.52 -50.64 -14.18
C LEU A 7 -9.93 -50.62 -14.79
N GLN A 8 -10.34 -51.73 -15.41
CA GLN A 8 -11.66 -51.90 -15.99
C GLN A 8 -12.77 -51.70 -14.95
N LEU A 9 -12.65 -52.40 -13.82
CA LEU A 9 -13.61 -52.33 -12.71
C LEU A 9 -13.67 -50.90 -12.12
N LEU A 10 -12.50 -50.25 -11.98
CA LEU A 10 -12.45 -48.86 -11.51
C LEU A 10 -13.15 -47.91 -12.49
N CYS A 11 -12.91 -48.05 -13.79
CA CYS A 11 -13.56 -47.25 -14.81
C CYS A 11 -15.09 -47.43 -14.83
N GLU A 12 -15.56 -48.64 -14.68
CA GLU A 12 -17.00 -48.95 -14.58
C GLU A 12 -17.61 -48.35 -13.31
N THR A 13 -16.97 -48.52 -12.15
CA THR A 13 -17.45 -47.99 -10.87
C THR A 13 -17.54 -46.44 -10.83
N PHE A 14 -16.58 -45.77 -11.47
CA PHE A 14 -16.55 -44.29 -11.52
C PHE A 14 -17.20 -43.72 -12.79
N GLU A 15 -17.87 -44.53 -13.60
CA GLU A 15 -18.55 -44.13 -14.84
C GLU A 15 -17.65 -43.36 -15.81
N VAL A 16 -16.36 -43.72 -15.92
CA VAL A 16 -15.39 -43.10 -16.81
C VAL A 16 -14.94 -44.09 -17.90
N SER A 17 -14.79 -43.61 -19.13
CA SER A 17 -14.29 -44.47 -20.20
C SER A 17 -12.80 -44.79 -20.03
N ARG A 18 -12.37 -46.02 -20.36
CA ARG A 18 -10.96 -46.42 -20.36
C ARG A 18 -10.10 -45.50 -21.25
N SER A 19 -10.62 -45.09 -22.42
CA SER A 19 -9.96 -44.17 -23.31
C SER A 19 -9.78 -42.77 -22.65
N GLY A 20 -10.79 -42.26 -21.92
CA GLY A 20 -10.72 -41.06 -21.14
C GLY A 20 -9.66 -41.12 -20.07
N TYR A 21 -9.55 -42.22 -19.34
CA TYR A 21 -8.50 -42.46 -18.35
C TYR A 21 -7.10 -42.39 -18.97
N TYR A 22 -6.83 -43.18 -20.04
CA TYR A 22 -5.53 -43.14 -20.70
C TYR A 22 -5.20 -41.78 -21.34
N ALA A 23 -6.18 -41.13 -21.95
CA ALA A 23 -6.00 -39.77 -22.45
C ALA A 23 -5.62 -38.81 -21.33
N GLN A 24 -6.22 -38.94 -20.14
CA GLN A 24 -5.84 -38.14 -18.97
C GLN A 24 -4.42 -38.45 -18.48
N GLN A 25 -4.04 -39.75 -18.43
CA GLN A 25 -2.67 -40.15 -18.08
C GLN A 25 -1.63 -39.57 -19.05
N THR A 26 -1.89 -39.66 -20.35
CA THR A 26 -1.03 -39.07 -21.38
C THR A 26 -0.91 -37.54 -21.19
N ARG A 27 -2.03 -36.83 -20.93
CA ARG A 27 -2.03 -35.38 -20.67
C ARG A 27 -1.30 -34.99 -19.38
N LEU A 28 -1.20 -35.91 -18.41
CA LEU A 28 -0.41 -35.67 -17.19
C LEU A 28 1.09 -35.87 -17.45
N ARG A 29 1.48 -36.87 -18.26
CA ARG A 29 2.88 -37.17 -18.62
C ARG A 29 3.44 -36.15 -19.64
N CYS A 30 2.64 -35.80 -20.62
CA CYS A 30 2.99 -34.87 -21.70
C CYS A 30 1.99 -33.71 -21.72
N PRO A 31 2.15 -32.69 -20.87
CA PRO A 31 1.25 -31.55 -20.84
C PRO A 31 1.34 -30.76 -22.17
N GLY A 32 0.18 -30.53 -22.79
CA GLY A 32 0.11 -29.73 -24.02
C GLY A 32 0.58 -28.29 -23.83
N PRO A 33 0.85 -27.51 -24.92
CA PRO A 33 1.50 -26.21 -24.90
C PRO A 33 0.83 -25.21 -23.94
N ARG A 34 -0.49 -25.23 -23.85
CA ARG A 34 -1.22 -24.36 -22.93
C ARG A 34 -0.93 -24.64 -21.45
N ARG A 35 -0.78 -25.93 -21.08
CA ARG A 35 -0.46 -26.32 -19.69
C ARG A 35 0.99 -26.01 -19.35
N GLN A 36 1.91 -26.21 -20.30
CA GLN A 36 3.31 -25.83 -20.14
C GLN A 36 3.41 -24.32 -19.91
N ARG A 37 2.75 -23.50 -20.76
CA ARG A 37 2.72 -22.05 -20.58
C ARG A 37 2.02 -21.61 -19.30
N ASP A 38 1.02 -22.35 -18.80
CA ASP A 38 0.40 -22.07 -17.50
C ASP A 38 1.37 -22.37 -16.34
N ALA A 39 2.25 -23.37 -16.46
CA ALA A 39 3.26 -23.70 -15.45
C ALA A 39 4.33 -22.60 -15.37
N GLU A 40 4.90 -22.17 -16.50
CA GLU A 40 5.84 -21.05 -16.57
C GLU A 40 5.27 -19.76 -15.95
N LEU A 41 4.02 -19.41 -16.33
CA LEU A 41 3.34 -18.25 -15.76
C LEU A 41 3.08 -18.37 -14.26
N LEU A 42 2.88 -19.59 -13.75
CA LEU A 42 2.71 -19.81 -12.31
C LEU A 42 3.99 -19.54 -11.52
N GLU A 43 5.14 -19.95 -12.02
CA GLU A 43 6.45 -19.65 -11.40
C GLU A 43 6.70 -18.15 -11.34
N LEU A 44 6.46 -17.44 -12.45
CA LEU A 44 6.57 -15.99 -12.49
C LEU A 44 5.58 -15.30 -11.54
N LEU A 45 4.33 -15.79 -11.48
CA LEU A 45 3.32 -15.26 -10.57
C LEU A 45 3.70 -15.47 -9.11
N GLN A 46 4.26 -16.62 -8.75
CA GLN A 46 4.73 -16.90 -7.39
C GLN A 46 5.90 -15.98 -7.01
N THR A 47 6.84 -15.77 -7.94
CA THR A 47 7.97 -14.87 -7.75
C THR A 47 7.50 -13.42 -7.52
N GLU A 48 6.60 -12.90 -8.39
CA GLU A 48 6.07 -11.54 -8.24
C GLU A 48 5.19 -11.39 -6.98
N PHE A 49 4.45 -12.43 -6.63
CA PHE A 49 3.64 -12.45 -5.42
C PHE A 49 4.51 -12.39 -4.16
N ALA A 50 5.59 -13.18 -4.11
CA ALA A 50 6.57 -13.15 -3.03
C ALA A 50 7.28 -11.78 -2.97
N ALA A 51 7.72 -11.25 -4.10
CA ALA A 51 8.39 -9.95 -4.21
C ALA A 51 7.51 -8.76 -3.75
N SER A 52 6.18 -8.94 -3.78
CA SER A 52 5.21 -7.96 -3.26
C SER A 52 4.84 -8.19 -1.80
N ASP A 53 5.61 -8.98 -1.07
CA ASP A 53 5.27 -9.45 0.29
C ASP A 53 3.86 -10.09 0.37
N ARG A 54 3.48 -10.83 -0.66
CA ARG A 54 2.18 -11.51 -0.78
C ARG A 54 0.97 -10.58 -0.68
N THR A 55 1.12 -9.31 -1.05
CA THR A 55 0.05 -8.30 -0.95
C THR A 55 -0.73 -8.13 -2.25
N TYR A 56 -0.13 -8.47 -3.41
CA TYR A 56 -0.73 -8.17 -4.70
C TYR A 56 -1.86 -9.12 -5.07
N GLY A 57 -3.00 -8.54 -5.45
CA GLY A 57 -4.06 -9.25 -6.17
C GLY A 57 -3.81 -9.28 -7.69
N SER A 58 -4.72 -9.94 -8.41
CA SER A 58 -4.61 -10.13 -9.87
C SER A 58 -4.40 -8.84 -10.69
N PRO A 59 -4.91 -7.64 -10.33
CA PRO A 59 -4.64 -6.44 -11.12
C PRO A 59 -3.17 -6.02 -11.08
N ARG A 60 -2.55 -6.03 -9.89
CA ARG A 60 -1.14 -5.65 -9.74
C ARG A 60 -0.19 -6.70 -10.28
N LEU A 61 -0.48 -8.00 -10.07
CA LEU A 61 0.31 -9.10 -10.64
C LEU A 61 0.25 -9.11 -12.17
N HIS A 62 -0.91 -8.86 -12.75
CA HIS A 62 -1.05 -8.71 -14.19
C HIS A 62 -0.13 -7.58 -14.72
N ARG A 63 -0.11 -6.43 -14.06
CA ARG A 63 0.77 -5.32 -14.44
C ARG A 63 2.26 -5.63 -14.20
N ALA A 64 2.58 -6.41 -13.16
CA ALA A 64 3.94 -6.87 -12.91
C ALA A 64 4.44 -7.78 -14.03
N LEU A 65 3.62 -8.72 -14.49
CA LEU A 65 3.97 -9.60 -15.62
C LEU A 65 4.10 -8.82 -16.93
N HIS A 66 3.19 -7.87 -17.21
CA HIS A 66 3.33 -7.02 -18.39
C HIS A 66 4.63 -6.19 -18.40
N ALA A 67 5.07 -5.71 -17.24
CA ALA A 67 6.35 -5.02 -17.13
C ALA A 67 7.57 -5.93 -17.42
N ARG A 68 7.38 -7.25 -17.34
CA ARG A 68 8.37 -8.27 -17.77
C ARG A 68 8.17 -8.71 -19.22
N GLN A 69 7.37 -8.00 -20.00
CA GLN A 69 7.02 -8.34 -21.38
C GLN A 69 6.30 -9.70 -21.52
N GLU A 70 5.60 -10.13 -20.46
CA GLU A 70 4.81 -11.35 -20.47
C GLU A 70 3.35 -11.10 -20.87
N PRO A 71 2.96 -11.43 -22.11
CA PRO A 71 1.59 -11.19 -22.60
C PRO A 71 0.64 -12.19 -21.95
N VAL A 72 -0.15 -11.74 -21.00
CA VAL A 72 -1.14 -12.54 -20.30
C VAL A 72 -2.39 -11.72 -19.99
N SER A 73 -3.57 -12.29 -20.10
CA SER A 73 -4.79 -11.59 -19.72
C SER A 73 -5.02 -11.60 -18.21
N ARG A 74 -5.62 -10.54 -17.67
CA ARG A 74 -5.98 -10.45 -16.24
C ARG A 74 -6.87 -11.63 -15.79
N LYS A 75 -7.79 -12.10 -16.66
CA LYS A 75 -8.63 -13.27 -16.36
C LYS A 75 -7.80 -14.56 -16.19
N ARG A 76 -6.76 -14.75 -17.02
CA ARG A 76 -5.83 -15.87 -16.90
C ARG A 76 -5.03 -15.79 -15.60
N VAL A 77 -4.48 -14.62 -15.26
CA VAL A 77 -3.78 -14.37 -13.99
C VAL A 77 -4.69 -14.73 -12.80
N ALA A 78 -5.92 -14.21 -12.76
CA ALA A 78 -6.86 -14.49 -11.67
C ALA A 78 -7.21 -16.00 -11.55
N ARG A 79 -7.33 -16.70 -12.68
CA ARG A 79 -7.58 -18.16 -12.72
C ARG A 79 -6.38 -18.94 -12.17
N LEU A 80 -5.16 -18.57 -12.57
CA LEU A 80 -3.93 -19.21 -12.11
C LEU A 80 -3.71 -18.99 -10.61
N MET A 81 -3.89 -17.75 -10.13
CA MET A 81 -3.83 -17.45 -8.69
C MET A 81 -4.77 -18.33 -7.87
N ARG A 82 -6.04 -18.46 -8.30
CA ARG A 82 -7.02 -19.32 -7.61
C ARG A 82 -6.59 -20.79 -7.59
N ARG A 83 -6.01 -21.29 -8.68
CA ARG A 83 -5.57 -22.69 -8.81
C ARG A 83 -4.51 -23.07 -7.76
N VAL A 84 -3.64 -22.13 -7.38
CA VAL A 84 -2.55 -22.34 -6.40
C VAL A 84 -2.78 -21.61 -5.07
N GLY A 85 -3.99 -21.13 -4.82
CA GLY A 85 -4.36 -20.51 -3.55
C GLY A 85 -3.73 -19.15 -3.27
N LEU A 86 -3.19 -18.44 -4.28
CA LEU A 86 -2.63 -17.11 -4.09
C LEU A 86 -3.76 -16.10 -3.86
N ARG A 87 -3.71 -15.42 -2.72
CA ARG A 87 -4.69 -14.38 -2.34
C ARG A 87 -3.96 -13.11 -1.92
N GLY A 88 -4.19 -12.01 -2.64
CA GLY A 88 -3.72 -10.68 -2.26
C GLY A 88 -4.50 -10.13 -1.06
N CYS A 89 -3.97 -9.08 -0.46
CA CYS A 89 -4.64 -8.37 0.62
C CYS A 89 -5.92 -7.70 0.12
N SER A 90 -7.00 -7.88 0.86
CA SER A 90 -8.31 -7.26 0.59
C SER A 90 -8.62 -6.19 1.64
N PRO A 91 -9.29 -5.08 1.27
CA PRO A 91 -9.73 -4.07 2.22
C PRO A 91 -10.62 -4.68 3.29
N VAL A 92 -10.30 -4.43 4.56
CA VAL A 92 -11.18 -4.72 5.70
C VAL A 92 -11.82 -3.40 6.12
N ARG A 93 -13.15 -3.31 6.09
CA ARG A 93 -13.85 -2.11 6.57
C ARG A 93 -13.76 -2.07 8.10
N ARG A 94 -12.86 -1.24 8.62
CA ARG A 94 -12.83 -0.84 10.02
C ARG A 94 -12.90 0.67 10.10
N ARG A 95 -13.91 1.19 10.80
CA ARG A 95 -14.03 2.63 11.05
C ARG A 95 -13.45 2.93 12.43
N VAL A 96 -12.46 3.77 12.49
CA VAL A 96 -11.88 4.27 13.73
C VAL A 96 -11.78 5.77 13.64
N ILE A 97 -12.28 6.49 14.65
CA ILE A 97 -12.24 7.95 14.75
C ILE A 97 -11.14 8.27 15.77
N THR A 98 -10.18 9.09 15.38
CA THR A 98 -8.94 9.32 16.16
C THR A 98 -8.57 10.78 16.39
N THR A 99 -9.23 11.73 15.74
CA THR A 99 -8.86 13.14 15.83
C THR A 99 -9.66 13.82 16.91
N ASP A 100 -8.98 14.35 17.94
CA ASP A 100 -9.57 15.33 18.85
C ASP A 100 -9.37 16.74 18.25
N SER A 101 -10.45 17.30 17.74
CA SER A 101 -10.48 18.68 17.17
C SER A 101 -11.04 19.70 18.13
N ARG A 102 -11.17 19.37 19.43
CA ARG A 102 -11.68 20.28 20.48
C ARG A 102 -10.54 20.96 21.20
N HIS A 103 -9.99 22.01 20.59
CA HIS A 103 -8.95 22.81 21.19
C HIS A 103 -9.09 24.29 20.76
N GLU A 104 -8.50 25.20 21.52
CA GLU A 104 -8.54 26.65 21.31
C GLU A 104 -7.42 27.19 20.40
N GLN A 105 -6.59 26.31 19.84
CA GLN A 105 -5.51 26.73 18.94
C GLN A 105 -6.06 27.30 17.63
N PRO A 106 -5.40 28.31 17.03
CA PRO A 106 -5.81 28.87 15.75
C PRO A 106 -5.84 27.84 14.64
N ILE A 107 -6.92 27.85 13.85
CA ILE A 107 -7.14 26.94 12.72
C ILE A 107 -6.84 27.66 11.42
N ALA A 108 -5.93 27.13 10.62
CA ALA A 108 -5.63 27.66 9.29
C ALA A 108 -6.80 27.43 8.31
N PRO A 109 -6.99 28.33 7.31
CA PRO A 109 -8.02 28.14 6.29
C PRO A 109 -7.76 26.91 5.45
N ASN A 110 -8.83 26.34 4.85
CA ASN A 110 -8.72 25.19 3.95
C ASN A 110 -8.36 25.66 2.52
N LEU A 111 -7.09 25.87 2.28
CA LEU A 111 -6.59 26.29 0.97
C LEU A 111 -6.49 25.14 -0.03
N LEU A 112 -6.51 23.87 0.44
CA LEU A 112 -6.45 22.70 -0.45
C LEU A 112 -7.72 22.59 -1.30
N ALA A 113 -8.89 22.94 -0.76
CA ALA A 113 -10.17 22.84 -1.46
C ALA A 113 -10.26 23.79 -2.67
N GLU A 114 -9.53 24.90 -2.64
CA GLU A 114 -9.53 25.94 -3.67
C GLU A 114 -8.39 25.77 -4.69
N ARG A 115 -7.45 24.87 -4.40
CA ARG A 115 -6.26 24.67 -5.23
C ARG A 115 -6.49 23.61 -6.30
N SER A 116 -6.04 23.87 -7.52
CA SER A 116 -5.95 22.88 -8.59
C SER A 116 -5.01 21.75 -8.20
N ARG A 117 -5.18 20.59 -8.81
CA ARG A 117 -4.30 19.43 -8.56
C ARG A 117 -2.83 19.80 -8.82
N PRO A 118 -1.90 19.38 -7.97
CA PRO A 118 -0.48 19.60 -8.20
C PRO A 118 -0.02 18.95 -9.50
N ILE A 119 0.84 19.63 -10.24
CA ILE A 119 1.38 19.17 -11.54
C ILE A 119 2.84 18.71 -11.45
N ARG A 120 3.47 18.91 -10.30
CA ARG A 120 4.85 18.50 -10.01
C ARG A 120 5.01 18.14 -8.52
N PRO A 121 6.06 17.39 -8.16
CA PRO A 121 6.37 17.09 -6.76
C PRO A 121 6.60 18.35 -5.92
N ASN A 122 6.39 18.23 -4.62
CA ASN A 122 6.66 19.24 -3.60
C ASN A 122 5.84 20.55 -3.74
N GLN A 123 4.69 20.49 -4.40
CA GLN A 123 3.74 21.63 -4.42
C GLN A 123 2.72 21.56 -3.28
N VAL A 124 2.28 20.35 -2.93
CA VAL A 124 1.28 20.10 -1.89
C VAL A 124 1.67 18.83 -1.14
N TRP A 125 1.85 18.98 0.17
CA TRP A 125 2.00 17.84 1.07
C TRP A 125 0.79 17.71 1.97
N VAL A 126 0.34 16.49 2.18
CA VAL A 126 -0.75 16.17 3.11
C VAL A 126 -0.21 15.32 4.25
N ALA A 127 -0.66 15.59 5.46
CA ALA A 127 -0.15 14.96 6.68
C ALA A 127 -1.26 14.42 7.55
N ASP A 128 -0.95 13.35 8.27
CA ASP A 128 -1.85 12.72 9.23
C ASP A 128 -1.09 11.83 10.20
N ILE A 129 -1.71 11.52 11.34
CA ILE A 129 -1.19 10.61 12.34
C ILE A 129 -2.03 9.33 12.35
N THR A 130 -1.38 8.19 12.36
CA THR A 130 -2.03 6.90 12.62
C THR A 130 -1.35 6.19 13.79
N TYR A 131 -1.97 5.11 14.28
CA TYR A 131 -1.44 4.34 15.40
C TYR A 131 -1.44 2.86 15.10
N VAL A 132 -0.51 2.16 15.73
CA VAL A 132 -0.28 0.74 15.62
C VAL A 132 -0.26 0.13 17.03
N SER A 133 -1.05 -0.92 17.24
CA SER A 133 -1.07 -1.64 18.51
C SER A 133 0.10 -2.60 18.60
N THR A 134 0.76 -2.58 19.76
CA THR A 134 1.78 -3.55 20.16
C THR A 134 1.46 -4.08 21.55
N ALA A 135 2.13 -5.14 22.00
CA ALA A 135 1.95 -5.64 23.38
C ALA A 135 2.52 -4.66 24.43
N GLU A 136 3.42 -3.75 24.03
CA GLU A 136 3.94 -2.66 24.88
C GLU A 136 3.06 -1.41 24.88
N GLY A 137 1.93 -1.40 24.18
CA GLY A 137 1.04 -0.26 24.02
C GLY A 137 1.08 0.35 22.60
N TRP A 138 0.59 1.56 22.48
CA TRP A 138 0.48 2.24 21.18
C TRP A 138 1.83 2.72 20.65
N LEU A 139 2.02 2.59 19.34
CA LEU A 139 3.04 3.26 18.57
C LEU A 139 2.32 4.22 17.60
N TYR A 140 2.60 5.52 17.72
CA TYR A 140 2.07 6.55 16.82
C TYR A 140 3.02 6.77 15.65
N LEU A 141 2.45 6.96 14.47
CA LEU A 141 3.16 7.22 13.23
C LEU A 141 2.59 8.49 12.60
N ALA A 142 3.35 9.56 12.61
CA ALA A 142 3.07 10.74 11.78
C ALA A 142 3.67 10.52 10.39
N GLY A 143 2.91 10.83 9.35
CA GLY A 143 3.36 10.70 7.96
C GLY A 143 2.99 11.91 7.14
N ILE A 144 3.86 12.22 6.19
CA ILE A 144 3.70 13.30 5.22
C ILE A 144 3.79 12.69 3.82
N LYS A 145 2.82 13.02 2.98
CA LYS A 145 2.67 12.47 1.64
C LYS A 145 2.59 13.57 0.61
N ASP A 146 3.36 13.44 -0.44
CA ASP A 146 3.25 14.28 -1.61
C ASP A 146 1.96 13.97 -2.38
N LEU A 147 1.16 15.00 -2.68
CA LEU A 147 -0.15 14.82 -3.31
C LEU A 147 -0.03 14.50 -4.80
N TYR A 148 1.05 14.92 -5.47
CA TYR A 148 1.32 14.64 -6.88
C TYR A 148 1.73 13.20 -7.10
N SER A 149 2.82 12.78 -6.46
CA SER A 149 3.44 11.47 -6.66
C SER A 149 2.90 10.38 -5.74
N ARG A 150 2.14 10.74 -4.69
CA ARG A 150 1.72 9.85 -3.60
C ARG A 150 2.87 9.27 -2.79
N ALA A 151 4.08 9.79 -2.94
CA ALA A 151 5.23 9.40 -2.15
C ALA A 151 5.04 9.78 -0.68
N LEU A 152 5.36 8.88 0.24
CA LEU A 152 5.55 9.23 1.65
C LEU A 152 6.91 9.90 1.76
N VAL A 153 6.93 11.21 1.88
CA VAL A 153 8.13 12.05 1.84
C VAL A 153 8.75 12.27 3.21
N GLY A 154 7.95 12.11 4.28
CA GLY A 154 8.43 12.21 5.65
C GLY A 154 7.60 11.36 6.59
N TRP A 155 8.25 10.85 7.65
CA TRP A 155 7.59 10.11 8.72
C TRP A 155 8.40 10.17 10.01
N ALA A 156 7.71 10.00 11.13
CA ALA A 156 8.31 9.77 12.44
C ALA A 156 7.42 8.85 13.26
N MET A 157 8.02 8.12 14.21
CA MET A 157 7.31 7.19 15.09
C MET A 157 7.66 7.45 16.54
N SER A 158 6.65 7.54 17.40
CA SER A 158 6.78 7.79 18.85
C SER A 158 5.78 6.96 19.64
N GLU A 159 6.02 6.81 20.93
CA GLU A 159 5.05 6.29 21.90
C GLU A 159 4.09 7.38 22.42
N HIS A 160 4.34 8.64 22.06
CA HIS A 160 3.50 9.77 22.39
C HIS A 160 2.93 10.42 21.13
N ILE A 161 1.68 10.89 21.22
CA ILE A 161 1.01 11.67 20.18
C ILE A 161 1.10 13.16 20.54
N ASP A 162 2.21 13.77 20.21
CA ASP A 162 2.58 15.13 20.60
C ASP A 162 3.11 15.98 19.43
N THR A 163 3.38 17.27 19.68
CA THR A 163 3.95 18.18 18.68
C THR A 163 5.35 17.75 18.21
N PRO A 164 6.27 17.26 19.07
CA PRO A 164 7.57 16.73 18.64
C PRO A 164 7.47 15.62 17.58
N LEU A 165 6.44 14.77 17.62
CA LEU A 165 6.23 13.72 16.63
C LEU A 165 5.99 14.30 15.22
N VAL A 166 5.11 15.29 15.07
CA VAL A 166 4.83 15.91 13.77
C VAL A 166 5.99 16.78 13.29
N GLN A 167 6.70 17.44 14.21
CA GLN A 167 7.93 18.19 13.90
C GLN A 167 9.05 17.27 13.38
N ALA A 168 9.22 16.08 13.97
CA ALA A 168 10.19 15.10 13.50
C ALA A 168 9.85 14.60 12.09
N ALA A 169 8.57 14.30 11.79
CA ALA A 169 8.12 13.93 10.47
C ALA A 169 8.34 15.07 9.45
N TRP A 170 8.07 16.32 9.84
CA TRP A 170 8.31 17.51 9.02
C TRP A 170 9.79 17.70 8.70
N ARG A 171 10.66 17.67 9.70
CA ARG A 171 12.12 17.76 9.51
C ARG A 171 12.64 16.70 8.56
N HIS A 172 12.20 15.45 8.74
CA HIS A 172 12.55 14.35 7.85
C HIS A 172 12.13 14.63 6.39
N ALA A 173 10.90 15.09 6.16
CA ALA A 173 10.42 15.47 4.83
C ALA A 173 11.20 16.63 4.22
N ARG A 174 11.34 17.72 4.96
CA ARG A 174 12.01 18.95 4.53
C ARG A 174 13.46 18.70 4.15
N ASP A 175 14.21 18.00 4.98
CA ASP A 175 15.64 17.80 4.79
C ASP A 175 15.94 16.90 3.59
N HIS A 176 15.05 15.90 3.31
CA HIS A 176 15.20 15.00 2.16
C HIS A 176 14.69 15.64 0.86
N ARG A 177 13.59 16.38 0.90
CA ARG A 177 12.91 16.87 -0.32
C ARG A 177 13.28 18.30 -0.68
N ARG A 178 13.75 19.10 0.29
CA ARG A 178 14.13 20.51 0.15
C ARG A 178 13.12 21.31 -0.69
N PRO A 179 11.84 21.37 -0.26
CA PRO A 179 10.80 22.02 -1.05
C PRO A 179 11.08 23.51 -1.19
N GLN A 180 10.66 24.06 -2.31
CA GLN A 180 10.69 25.51 -2.52
C GLN A 180 9.67 26.22 -1.61
N ALA A 181 9.90 27.47 -1.31
CA ALA A 181 8.93 28.32 -0.63
C ALA A 181 7.58 28.33 -1.37
N GLY A 182 6.47 28.40 -0.61
CA GLY A 182 5.12 28.29 -1.13
C GLY A 182 4.57 26.86 -1.20
N LEU A 183 5.30 25.86 -0.69
CA LEU A 183 4.74 24.53 -0.45
C LEU A 183 3.47 24.65 0.39
N LEU A 184 2.35 24.07 -0.07
CA LEU A 184 1.13 23.95 0.72
C LEU A 184 1.22 22.70 1.61
N PHE A 185 1.21 22.89 2.93
CA PHE A 185 1.17 21.82 3.91
C PHE A 185 -0.24 21.68 4.48
N HIS A 186 -0.92 20.59 4.16
CA HIS A 186 -2.30 20.35 4.58
C HIS A 186 -2.39 19.21 5.61
N SER A 187 -3.17 19.43 6.67
CA SER A 187 -3.42 18.45 7.72
C SER A 187 -4.86 18.48 8.20
N ASP A 188 -5.23 17.55 9.08
CA ASP A 188 -6.42 17.68 9.89
C ASP A 188 -6.25 18.79 10.95
N ARG A 189 -7.28 19.01 11.79
CA ARG A 189 -7.27 20.01 12.88
C ARG A 189 -6.72 19.44 14.19
N GLY A 190 -5.87 18.44 14.15
CA GLY A 190 -5.24 17.91 15.36
C GLY A 190 -4.42 18.99 16.07
N VAL A 191 -4.47 19.03 17.41
CA VAL A 191 -3.77 20.00 18.25
C VAL A 191 -2.27 20.08 17.95
N GLN A 192 -1.66 18.97 17.55
CA GLN A 192 -0.25 18.84 17.20
C GLN A 192 0.11 19.71 15.98
N TYR A 193 -0.76 19.71 14.96
CA TYR A 193 -0.59 20.54 13.76
C TYR A 193 -0.96 22.01 13.97
N ALA A 194 -1.88 22.29 14.90
CA ALA A 194 -2.31 23.64 15.24
C ALA A 194 -1.36 24.36 16.23
N SER A 195 -0.39 23.65 16.82
CA SER A 195 0.53 24.20 17.82
C SER A 195 1.37 25.34 17.27
N ALA A 196 1.67 26.35 18.10
CA ALA A 196 2.50 27.49 17.73
C ALA A 196 3.90 27.06 17.26
N ALA A 197 4.49 26.06 17.92
CA ALA A 197 5.80 25.54 17.57
C ALA A 197 5.82 24.92 16.15
N PHE A 198 4.79 24.15 15.79
CA PHE A 198 4.71 23.56 14.45
C PHE A 198 4.44 24.58 13.36
N ARG A 199 3.59 25.59 13.64
CA ARG A 199 3.35 26.71 12.73
C ARG A 199 4.64 27.49 12.45
N HIS A 200 5.42 27.77 13.50
CA HIS A 200 6.72 28.43 13.34
C HIS A 200 7.69 27.62 12.45
N ASP A 201 7.72 26.29 12.60
CA ASP A 201 8.56 25.43 11.74
C ASP A 201 8.16 25.50 10.25
N LEU A 202 6.86 25.59 9.95
CA LEU A 202 6.36 25.75 8.58
C LEU A 202 6.70 27.13 8.02
N GLU A 203 6.44 28.20 8.79
CA GLU A 203 6.72 29.59 8.41
C GLU A 203 8.21 29.81 8.14
N ALA A 204 9.07 29.30 9.01
CA ALA A 204 10.53 29.38 8.86
C ALA A 204 11.05 28.70 7.57
N ALA A 205 10.30 27.72 7.06
CA ALA A 205 10.60 27.05 5.79
C ALA A 205 9.86 27.67 4.58
N GLY A 206 9.11 28.74 4.76
CA GLY A 206 8.28 29.35 3.73
C GLY A 206 7.12 28.48 3.24
N ALA A 207 6.67 27.53 4.06
CA ALA A 207 5.53 26.69 3.76
C ALA A 207 4.22 27.35 4.21
N VAL A 208 3.15 27.13 3.46
CA VAL A 208 1.82 27.68 3.74
C VAL A 208 0.97 26.60 4.41
N GLN A 209 0.51 26.86 5.63
CA GLN A 209 -0.34 25.93 6.35
C GLN A 209 -1.79 25.95 5.83
N SER A 210 -2.38 24.77 5.74
CA SER A 210 -3.80 24.56 5.41
C SER A 210 -4.37 23.45 6.30
N MET A 211 -5.63 23.58 6.72
CA MET A 211 -6.28 22.59 7.57
C MET A 211 -7.65 22.20 7.02
N SER A 212 -8.01 20.93 7.15
CA SER A 212 -9.30 20.37 6.72
C SER A 212 -10.47 21.11 7.40
N ARG A 213 -11.63 21.13 6.77
CA ARG A 213 -12.88 21.55 7.41
C ARG A 213 -13.30 20.54 8.48
N ARG A 214 -14.00 21.00 9.50
CA ARG A 214 -14.51 20.13 10.56
C ARG A 214 -15.45 19.07 9.99
N GLY A 215 -15.15 17.78 10.24
CA GLY A 215 -16.00 16.68 9.81
C GLY A 215 -15.92 16.32 8.31
N ASN A 216 -15.05 16.96 7.54
CA ASN A 216 -14.87 16.64 6.12
C ASN A 216 -13.69 15.68 5.92
N CYS A 217 -13.99 14.38 5.77
CA CYS A 217 -13.01 13.35 5.50
C CYS A 217 -12.42 13.40 4.08
N TYR A 218 -13.05 14.10 3.14
CA TYR A 218 -12.57 14.17 1.75
C TYR A 218 -11.27 14.97 1.62
N ASP A 219 -11.08 15.97 2.49
CA ASP A 219 -9.91 16.84 2.45
C ASP A 219 -8.60 16.10 2.78
N ASN A 220 -8.67 14.96 3.54
CA ASN A 220 -7.49 14.13 3.87
C ASN A 220 -7.55 12.70 3.32
N ALA A 221 -8.47 12.42 2.38
CA ALA A 221 -8.69 11.07 1.81
C ALA A 221 -7.41 10.43 1.23
N MET A 222 -6.45 11.25 0.79
CA MET A 222 -5.16 10.76 0.26
C MET A 222 -4.29 10.14 1.34
N MET A 223 -4.24 10.72 2.56
CA MET A 223 -3.54 10.12 3.69
C MET A 223 -4.29 8.90 4.20
N GLU A 224 -5.62 8.97 4.34
CA GLU A 224 -6.45 7.83 4.75
C GLU A 224 -6.23 6.61 3.85
N SER A 225 -6.17 6.81 2.52
CA SER A 225 -5.85 5.75 1.56
C SER A 225 -4.45 5.16 1.76
N GLY A 226 -3.47 6.00 2.14
CA GLY A 226 -2.11 5.58 2.49
C GLY A 226 -2.09 4.70 3.73
N TRP A 227 -2.74 5.16 4.80
CA TRP A 227 -2.85 4.40 6.05
C TRP A 227 -3.64 3.11 5.91
N ALA A 228 -4.72 3.11 5.13
CA ALA A 228 -5.46 1.90 4.82
C ALA A 228 -4.55 0.87 4.13
N SER A 229 -3.71 1.29 3.17
CA SER A 229 -2.73 0.42 2.53
C SER A 229 -1.71 -0.14 3.53
N LEU A 230 -1.11 0.72 4.38
CA LEU A 230 -0.17 0.31 5.43
C LEU A 230 -0.83 -0.70 6.40
N LYS A 231 -2.04 -0.38 6.87
CA LYS A 231 -2.74 -1.23 7.83
C LYS A 231 -3.06 -2.60 7.26
N ILE A 232 -3.55 -2.67 6.02
CA ILE A 232 -3.96 -3.91 5.37
C ILE A 232 -2.75 -4.75 4.92
N GLU A 233 -1.74 -4.09 4.35
CA GLU A 233 -0.62 -4.78 3.72
C GLU A 233 0.53 -5.08 4.70
N CYS A 234 0.60 -4.38 5.86
CA CYS A 234 1.60 -4.58 6.89
C CYS A 234 0.99 -4.84 8.26
N VAL A 235 0.33 -3.86 8.88
CA VAL A 235 0.01 -3.87 10.31
C VAL A 235 -0.90 -5.03 10.71
N TYR A 236 -2.00 -5.26 9.98
CA TYR A 236 -3.00 -6.30 10.33
C TYR A 236 -2.54 -7.74 10.03
N ARG A 237 -1.39 -7.88 9.39
CA ARG A 237 -0.76 -9.18 9.11
C ARG A 237 0.20 -9.63 10.21
N HIS A 238 0.50 -8.75 11.16
CA HIS A 238 1.44 -8.99 12.26
C HIS A 238 0.77 -8.79 13.62
N ARG A 239 1.30 -9.48 14.62
CA ARG A 239 1.03 -9.23 16.03
C ARG A 239 2.35 -8.80 16.66
N PHE A 240 2.57 -7.51 16.75
CA PHE A 240 3.81 -6.95 17.27
C PHE A 240 3.88 -7.13 18.79
N ARG A 241 4.96 -7.75 19.28
CA ARG A 241 5.23 -7.86 20.70
C ARG A 241 5.82 -6.56 21.25
N THR A 242 6.70 -5.91 20.45
CA THR A 242 7.38 -4.69 20.86
C THR A 242 7.14 -3.55 19.86
N ARG A 243 7.31 -2.32 20.32
CA ARG A 243 7.33 -1.14 19.45
C ARG A 243 8.51 -1.19 18.47
N ALA A 244 9.62 -1.80 18.86
CA ALA A 244 10.79 -1.99 18.00
C ALA A 244 10.47 -2.89 16.78
N GLU A 245 9.79 -4.03 17.00
CA GLU A 245 9.30 -4.89 15.91
C GLU A 245 8.39 -4.12 14.95
N ALA A 246 7.44 -3.34 15.50
CA ALA A 246 6.53 -2.55 14.69
C ALA A 246 7.27 -1.48 13.87
N ARG A 247 8.25 -0.77 14.48
CA ARG A 247 9.08 0.23 13.77
C ARG A 247 9.83 -0.38 12.59
N ALA A 248 10.47 -1.54 12.78
CA ALA A 248 11.22 -2.22 11.73
C ALA A 248 10.31 -2.66 10.57
N ALA A 249 9.15 -3.26 10.87
CA ALA A 249 8.19 -3.69 9.86
C ALA A 249 7.61 -2.50 9.07
N ILE A 250 7.24 -1.42 9.76
CA ILE A 250 6.72 -0.20 9.14
C ILE A 250 7.79 0.43 8.26
N PHE A 251 9.02 0.57 8.73
CA PHE A 251 10.13 1.13 7.95
C PHE A 251 10.33 0.36 6.64
N THR A 252 10.39 -0.98 6.72
CA THR A 252 10.50 -1.85 5.53
C THR A 252 9.33 -1.64 4.56
N TYR A 253 8.10 -1.53 5.10
CA TYR A 253 6.92 -1.28 4.29
C TYR A 253 6.94 0.10 3.61
N LEU A 254 7.37 1.16 4.30
CA LEU A 254 7.45 2.52 3.73
C LEU A 254 8.44 2.57 2.56
N HIS A 255 9.58 1.86 2.67
CA HIS A 255 10.51 1.69 1.56
C HIS A 255 9.88 0.94 0.37
N PHE A 256 9.20 -0.17 0.64
CA PHE A 256 8.47 -0.91 -0.38
C PHE A 256 7.38 -0.04 -1.03
N TYR A 257 6.60 0.71 -0.23
CA TYR A 257 5.54 1.59 -0.67
C TYR A 257 6.04 2.64 -1.67
N ASN A 258 7.14 3.31 -1.38
CA ASN A 258 7.68 4.37 -2.24
C ASN A 258 8.39 3.84 -3.49
N ARG A 259 9.13 2.74 -3.39
CA ARG A 259 10.06 2.30 -4.44
C ARG A 259 9.56 1.14 -5.30
N ARG A 260 8.61 0.34 -4.80
CA ARG A 260 8.23 -0.91 -5.48
C ARG A 260 6.73 -1.11 -5.60
N ARG A 261 5.96 -0.59 -4.63
CA ARG A 261 4.53 -0.81 -4.61
C ARG A 261 3.84 -0.13 -5.78
N ARG A 262 3.11 -0.92 -6.59
CA ARG A 262 2.37 -0.42 -7.74
C ARG A 262 1.08 0.30 -7.31
N HIS A 263 0.91 1.54 -7.76
CA HIS A 263 -0.25 2.40 -7.47
C HIS A 263 -1.15 2.53 -8.69
N SER A 264 -2.40 2.07 -8.59
CA SER A 264 -3.34 2.13 -9.70
C SER A 264 -3.58 3.56 -10.21
N ALA A 265 -3.58 4.54 -9.32
CA ALA A 265 -3.76 5.95 -9.67
C ALA A 265 -2.52 6.62 -10.29
N LEU A 266 -1.37 5.92 -10.31
CA LEU A 266 -0.13 6.33 -10.98
C LEU A 266 0.17 5.42 -12.19
N GLY A 267 -0.86 4.90 -12.86
CA GLY A 267 -0.65 3.97 -13.96
C GLY A 267 0.04 2.65 -13.57
N TYR A 268 -0.03 2.26 -12.29
CA TYR A 268 0.67 1.13 -11.70
C TYR A 268 2.20 1.30 -11.59
N LEU A 269 2.70 2.52 -11.63
CA LEU A 269 4.07 2.84 -11.24
C LEU A 269 4.19 2.91 -9.71
N SER A 270 5.40 2.79 -9.19
CA SER A 270 5.70 3.22 -7.83
C SER A 270 5.77 4.75 -7.75
N PRO A 271 5.62 5.37 -6.57
CA PRO A 271 5.82 6.80 -6.41
C PRO A 271 7.15 7.31 -6.97
N VAL A 272 8.25 6.63 -6.69
CA VAL A 272 9.58 7.00 -7.18
C VAL A 272 9.68 6.86 -8.71
N ASP A 273 9.19 5.75 -9.28
CA ASP A 273 9.21 5.58 -10.72
C ASP A 273 8.34 6.63 -11.43
N PHE A 274 7.23 7.01 -10.81
CA PHE A 274 6.35 8.05 -11.34
C PHE A 274 7.05 9.43 -11.37
N GLU A 275 7.74 9.81 -10.29
CA GLU A 275 8.52 11.05 -10.27
C GLU A 275 9.65 11.05 -11.29
N ASN A 276 10.35 9.91 -11.45
CA ASN A 276 11.46 9.78 -12.41
C ASN A 276 11.01 9.86 -13.87
N GLN A 277 9.75 9.56 -14.20
CA GLN A 277 9.22 9.67 -15.55
C GLN A 277 8.71 11.08 -15.89
N THR A 278 8.48 11.92 -14.89
CA THR A 278 7.89 13.25 -15.05
C THR A 278 8.91 14.39 -14.87
N ASN A 279 10.12 14.05 -14.50
CA ASN A 279 11.30 14.92 -14.53
C ASN A 279 12.06 14.69 -15.86
#